data_edfbcf066a40342ee9fe4dc6d982ccda
#
_entry.id   edfbcf066a40342ee9fe4dc6d982ccda
#
_cell.length_a   1.000
_cell.length_b   1.000
_cell.length_c   1.000
_cell.angle_alpha   90.00
_cell.angle_beta   90.00
_cell.angle_gamma   90.00
#
_symmetry.space_group_name_H-M   'P 1'
#
loop_
_entity.id
_entity.type
_entity.pdbx_description
1 polymer ?
#
loop_
_entity_poly.entity_id
_entity_poly.type
_entity_poly.pdbx_seq_one_letter_code
_entity_poly.pdbx_strand_id
1 'polypeptide(L)'
;MKKSNYNIYIPKTGFVIGYNTFTNKHIGLPHNVHKAFIAADNLETFQTEYPKHYEGLVEYGFIIEDSMDELEQIRLRNKETAFASRELYIMVYPTQDCNLKCWYCYESHVKDTIMSEEVMNRIFKLVERKLKANEFDSLQLGFFGGEPLTDFEKVAYPLAKTLKAMVEDNNKHFHSFFVTNGSLITPKMIPLLKEINPYFQITLDGSKERHNKIRIWKKDDGPTYDTIISAVKMITTEIYNEEQYNIPILTLRINYDNQTLKEINNVLDDIKDIDRKSISVHFERVWQTKHLVDKEQQELLCNTLKSFIKSGFYINQGCFGIKNVSCPAETTSFIIVNYNGLLYRCNGRTL
;
A
#
# COMPACT_ATOMS: atom_id res chain seq x y z
N MET A 1 11.20 -29.25 -20.38
CA MET A 1 10.45 -28.60 -19.26
C MET A 1 11.14 -28.92 -17.94
N LYS A 2 11.18 -27.96 -17.02
CA LYS A 2 11.77 -28.07 -15.68
C LYS A 2 10.83 -27.48 -14.61
N LYS A 3 11.05 -27.86 -13.36
CA LYS A 3 10.35 -27.25 -12.22
C LYS A 3 10.87 -25.84 -12.00
N SER A 4 9.97 -24.89 -11.70
CA SER A 4 10.35 -23.54 -11.28
C SER A 4 11.08 -23.58 -9.93
N ASN A 5 12.12 -22.74 -9.76
CA ASN A 5 12.85 -22.58 -8.50
C ASN A 5 12.05 -21.79 -7.44
N TYR A 6 10.94 -21.16 -7.84
CA TYR A 6 10.12 -20.29 -7.00
C TYR A 6 8.85 -20.94 -6.46
N ASN A 7 8.79 -22.27 -6.49
CA ASN A 7 7.69 -23.07 -5.94
C ASN A 7 7.84 -23.25 -4.43
N ILE A 8 6.78 -22.93 -3.69
CA ILE A 8 6.66 -23.17 -2.25
C ILE A 8 5.45 -24.06 -2.01
N TYR A 9 5.54 -25.00 -1.06
CA TYR A 9 4.48 -25.94 -0.76
C TYR A 9 4.09 -25.92 0.71
N ILE A 10 2.78 -25.81 0.98
CA ILE A 10 2.20 -25.73 2.31
C ILE A 10 1.24 -26.89 2.49
N PRO A 11 1.59 -27.93 3.28
CA PRO A 11 0.71 -29.05 3.52
C PRO A 11 -0.53 -28.64 4.34
N LYS A 12 -1.68 -29.16 3.95
CA LYS A 12 -2.96 -29.06 4.62
C LYS A 12 -3.59 -30.43 4.80
N THR A 13 -4.63 -30.55 5.61
CA THR A 13 -5.40 -31.80 5.74
C THR A 13 -6.07 -32.10 4.40
N GLY A 14 -5.69 -33.25 3.78
CA GLY A 14 -6.27 -33.73 2.52
C GLY A 14 -5.61 -33.19 1.24
N PHE A 15 -4.82 -32.12 1.26
CA PHE A 15 -4.17 -31.54 0.09
C PHE A 15 -2.92 -30.72 0.43
N VAL A 16 -2.19 -30.31 -0.60
CA VAL A 16 -1.07 -29.38 -0.49
C VAL A 16 -1.37 -28.13 -1.30
N ILE A 17 -1.18 -26.95 -0.71
CA ILE A 17 -1.20 -25.69 -1.45
C ILE A 17 0.18 -25.48 -2.04
N GLY A 18 0.29 -25.48 -3.36
CA GLY A 18 1.45 -24.95 -4.08
C GLY A 18 1.27 -23.46 -4.29
N TYR A 19 2.34 -22.69 -4.09
CA TYR A 19 2.40 -21.27 -4.39
C TYR A 19 3.68 -20.98 -5.15
N ASN A 20 3.55 -20.43 -6.37
CA ASN A 20 4.70 -20.00 -7.14
C ASN A 20 4.91 -18.49 -6.92
N THR A 21 6.03 -18.11 -6.30
CA THR A 21 6.31 -16.72 -5.93
C THR A 21 6.72 -15.85 -7.12
N PHE A 22 7.15 -16.47 -8.23
CA PHE A 22 7.50 -15.75 -9.46
C PHE A 22 6.27 -15.29 -10.26
N THR A 23 5.25 -16.17 -10.36
CA THR A 23 3.99 -15.88 -11.08
C THR A 23 2.89 -15.33 -10.16
N ASN A 24 3.08 -15.39 -8.84
CA ASN A 24 2.09 -15.08 -7.82
C ASN A 24 0.80 -15.91 -7.96
N LYS A 25 0.94 -17.16 -8.40
CA LYS A 25 -0.17 -18.09 -8.60
C LYS A 25 -0.14 -19.21 -7.55
N HIS A 26 -1.30 -19.76 -7.25
CA HIS A 26 -1.42 -20.88 -6.32
C HIS A 26 -2.30 -21.98 -6.90
N ILE A 27 -2.03 -23.21 -6.47
CA ILE A 27 -2.74 -24.43 -6.89
C ILE A 27 -2.95 -25.36 -5.70
N GLY A 28 -4.08 -26.04 -5.65
CA GLY A 28 -4.32 -27.15 -4.72
C GLY A 28 -3.95 -28.47 -5.36
N LEU A 29 -3.08 -29.24 -4.74
CA LEU A 29 -2.66 -30.58 -5.21
C LEU A 29 -3.04 -31.63 -4.20
N PRO A 30 -3.64 -32.79 -4.61
CA PRO A 30 -3.73 -33.99 -3.76
C PRO A 30 -2.34 -34.39 -3.27
N HIS A 31 -2.25 -34.97 -2.06
CA HIS A 31 -0.96 -35.38 -1.49
C HIS A 31 -0.15 -36.34 -2.37
N ASN A 32 -0.81 -37.29 -3.00
CA ASN A 32 -0.17 -38.26 -3.90
C ASN A 32 0.38 -37.55 -5.16
N VAL A 33 -0.37 -36.63 -5.76
CA VAL A 33 0.07 -35.85 -6.93
C VAL A 33 1.26 -34.96 -6.57
N HIS A 34 1.19 -34.25 -5.44
CA HIS A 34 2.30 -33.44 -4.96
C HIS A 34 3.57 -34.31 -4.74
N LYS A 35 3.43 -35.45 -4.07
CA LYS A 35 4.55 -36.38 -3.84
C LYS A 35 5.16 -36.87 -5.15
N ALA A 36 4.33 -37.28 -6.11
CA ALA A 36 4.78 -37.67 -7.45
C ALA A 36 5.49 -36.54 -8.18
N PHE A 37 4.93 -35.31 -8.14
CA PHE A 37 5.53 -34.13 -8.76
C PHE A 37 6.90 -33.78 -8.17
N ILE A 38 7.04 -33.79 -6.84
CA ILE A 38 8.34 -33.50 -6.20
C ILE A 38 9.38 -34.58 -6.54
N ALA A 39 8.98 -35.83 -6.53
CA ALA A 39 9.86 -36.98 -6.80
C ALA A 39 10.20 -37.17 -8.29
N ALA A 40 9.47 -36.54 -9.22
CA ALA A 40 9.69 -36.73 -10.64
C ALA A 40 11.03 -36.13 -11.09
N ASP A 41 11.99 -36.91 -11.48
CA ASP A 41 13.22 -36.51 -12.17
C ASP A 41 12.94 -36.24 -13.66
N ASN A 42 11.99 -36.94 -14.25
CA ASN A 42 11.48 -36.73 -15.61
C ASN A 42 10.01 -36.30 -15.57
N LEU A 43 9.73 -35.11 -16.06
CA LEU A 43 8.40 -34.52 -16.10
C LEU A 43 7.47 -35.18 -17.15
N GLU A 44 8.00 -35.86 -18.16
CA GLU A 44 7.21 -36.59 -19.17
C GLU A 44 6.46 -37.77 -18.53
N THR A 45 7.10 -38.49 -17.61
CA THR A 45 6.44 -39.54 -16.85
C THR A 45 5.31 -38.95 -15.99
N PHE A 46 5.58 -37.87 -15.29
CA PHE A 46 4.56 -37.20 -14.50
C PHE A 46 3.41 -36.65 -15.37
N GLN A 47 3.69 -36.14 -16.55
CA GLN A 47 2.67 -35.67 -17.52
C GLN A 47 1.76 -36.82 -17.95
N THR A 48 2.34 -37.99 -18.19
CA THR A 48 1.59 -39.21 -18.61
C THR A 48 0.66 -39.70 -17.49
N GLU A 49 1.13 -39.71 -16.25
CA GLU A 49 0.36 -40.17 -15.10
C GLU A 49 -0.68 -39.16 -14.59
N TYR A 50 -0.39 -37.86 -14.68
CA TYR A 50 -1.21 -36.79 -14.13
C TYR A 50 -1.43 -35.63 -15.13
N PRO A 51 -1.98 -35.90 -16.35
CA PRO A 51 -2.01 -34.91 -17.44
C PRO A 51 -2.70 -33.60 -17.06
N LYS A 52 -3.89 -33.64 -16.41
CA LYS A 52 -4.62 -32.45 -16.00
C LYS A 52 -3.87 -31.60 -14.96
N HIS A 53 -3.16 -32.24 -14.03
CA HIS A 53 -2.37 -31.53 -13.05
C HIS A 53 -1.10 -30.95 -13.68
N TYR A 54 -0.50 -31.64 -14.64
CA TYR A 54 0.63 -31.14 -15.41
C TYR A 54 0.27 -29.85 -16.16
N GLU A 55 -0.86 -29.86 -16.90
CA GLU A 55 -1.37 -28.66 -17.59
C GLU A 55 -1.55 -27.48 -16.63
N GLY A 56 -2.20 -27.66 -15.49
CA GLY A 56 -2.37 -26.63 -14.49
C GLY A 56 -1.05 -26.14 -13.88
N LEU A 57 -0.08 -27.05 -13.67
CA LEU A 57 1.25 -26.68 -13.17
C LEU A 57 2.03 -25.87 -14.20
N VAL A 58 1.89 -26.14 -15.49
CA VAL A 58 2.46 -25.33 -16.57
C VAL A 58 1.76 -23.96 -16.67
N GLU A 59 0.42 -23.95 -16.71
CA GLU A 59 -0.38 -22.71 -16.79
C GLU A 59 -0.05 -21.73 -15.66
N TYR A 60 0.19 -22.25 -14.45
CA TYR A 60 0.45 -21.40 -13.27
C TYR A 60 1.94 -21.17 -13.01
N GLY A 61 2.82 -21.68 -13.89
CA GLY A 61 4.26 -21.44 -13.86
C GLY A 61 5.03 -22.28 -12.83
N PHE A 62 4.45 -23.39 -12.32
CA PHE A 62 5.18 -24.34 -11.48
C PHE A 62 6.15 -25.21 -12.29
N ILE A 63 5.80 -25.43 -13.56
CA ILE A 63 6.63 -26.07 -14.58
C ILE A 63 6.87 -25.03 -15.68
N ILE A 64 8.12 -24.87 -16.09
CA ILE A 64 8.58 -23.87 -17.05
C ILE A 64 9.45 -24.48 -18.14
N GLU A 65 9.70 -23.76 -19.21
CA GLU A 65 10.63 -24.16 -20.26
C GLU A 65 12.07 -24.30 -19.73
N ASP A 66 12.84 -25.28 -20.25
CA ASP A 66 14.23 -25.49 -19.86
C ASP A 66 15.10 -24.28 -20.15
N SER A 67 14.80 -23.56 -21.23
CA SER A 67 15.50 -22.34 -21.67
C SER A 67 15.21 -21.12 -20.79
N MET A 68 14.17 -21.17 -19.95
CA MET A 68 13.78 -20.01 -19.13
C MET A 68 14.76 -19.79 -17.98
N ASP A 69 15.39 -18.61 -17.95
CA ASP A 69 16.15 -18.11 -16.80
C ASP A 69 15.26 -17.18 -15.97
N GLU A 70 14.68 -17.72 -14.89
CA GLU A 70 13.77 -16.97 -13.99
C GLU A 70 14.48 -15.80 -13.30
N LEU A 71 15.76 -15.96 -12.93
CA LEU A 71 16.53 -14.91 -12.28
C LEU A 71 16.79 -13.74 -13.23
N GLU A 72 17.12 -14.02 -14.49
CA GLU A 72 17.29 -12.96 -15.49
C GLU A 72 15.96 -12.25 -15.78
N GLN A 73 14.83 -12.97 -15.83
CA GLN A 73 13.52 -12.36 -15.95
C GLN A 73 13.19 -11.42 -14.78
N ILE A 74 13.55 -11.78 -13.54
CA ILE A 74 13.41 -10.91 -12.37
C ILE A 74 14.27 -9.66 -12.52
N ARG A 75 15.52 -9.83 -12.95
CA ARG A 75 16.46 -8.70 -13.18
C ARG A 75 15.94 -7.75 -14.25
N LEU A 76 15.37 -8.28 -15.34
CA LEU A 76 14.78 -7.48 -16.42
C LEU A 76 13.58 -6.69 -15.89
N ARG A 77 12.62 -7.35 -15.23
CA ARG A 77 11.45 -6.69 -14.62
C ARG A 77 11.85 -5.60 -13.63
N ASN A 78 12.89 -5.86 -12.81
CA ASN A 78 13.41 -4.86 -11.89
C ASN A 78 13.97 -3.65 -12.64
N LYS A 79 14.81 -3.85 -13.67
CA LYS A 79 15.35 -2.77 -14.50
C LYS A 79 14.25 -1.98 -15.22
N GLU A 80 13.27 -2.66 -15.81
CA GLU A 80 12.13 -2.01 -16.46
C GLU A 80 11.37 -1.13 -15.47
N THR A 81 11.01 -1.66 -14.30
CA THR A 81 10.30 -0.90 -13.27
C THR A 81 11.14 0.26 -12.73
N ALA A 82 12.45 0.04 -12.51
CA ALA A 82 13.32 1.04 -11.93
C ALA A 82 13.64 2.20 -12.89
N PHE A 83 13.79 1.93 -14.19
CA PHE A 83 14.34 2.89 -15.14
C PHE A 83 13.40 3.26 -16.30
N ALA A 84 12.45 2.43 -16.66
CA ALA A 84 11.55 2.64 -17.77
C ALA A 84 10.11 2.93 -17.36
N SER A 85 9.83 3.12 -16.07
CA SER A 85 8.50 3.49 -15.60
C SER A 85 8.08 4.83 -16.19
N ARG A 86 6.90 4.85 -16.79
CA ARG A 86 6.25 6.07 -17.29
C ARG A 86 5.23 6.64 -16.28
N GLU A 87 5.29 6.18 -15.04
CA GLU A 87 4.58 6.78 -13.91
C GLU A 87 5.54 7.68 -13.13
N LEU A 88 5.26 8.99 -13.09
CA LEU A 88 5.96 9.94 -12.26
C LEU A 88 5.32 9.97 -10.87
N TYR A 89 6.10 9.66 -9.84
CA TYR A 89 5.62 9.72 -8.46
C TYR A 89 6.33 10.83 -7.69
N ILE A 90 5.60 11.88 -7.36
CA ILE A 90 6.09 12.98 -6.53
C ILE A 90 5.42 12.87 -5.16
N MET A 91 6.21 12.60 -4.12
CA MET A 91 5.77 12.67 -2.74
C MET A 91 6.10 14.05 -2.18
N VAL A 92 5.12 14.76 -1.68
CA VAL A 92 5.25 16.11 -1.13
C VAL A 92 5.03 16.06 0.38
N TYR A 93 5.90 16.74 1.11
CA TYR A 93 5.75 17.01 2.53
C TYR A 93 5.34 18.47 2.71
N PRO A 94 4.04 18.79 2.77
CA PRO A 94 3.57 20.16 2.93
C PRO A 94 4.09 20.81 4.20
N THR A 95 4.27 19.97 5.22
CA THR A 95 4.75 20.33 6.55
C THR A 95 5.43 19.14 7.22
N GLN A 96 6.33 19.40 8.17
CA GLN A 96 6.84 18.41 9.13
C GLN A 96 6.14 18.53 10.49
N ASP A 97 5.21 19.49 10.68
CA ASP A 97 4.38 19.51 11.87
C ASP A 97 3.23 18.51 11.77
N CYS A 98 2.79 18.02 12.91
CA CYS A 98 1.67 17.09 13.01
C CYS A 98 0.80 17.50 14.20
N ASN A 99 -0.49 17.37 14.06
CA ASN A 99 -1.47 17.65 15.12
C ASN A 99 -1.59 16.53 16.18
N LEU A 100 -0.99 15.34 15.92
CA LEU A 100 -0.96 14.20 16.84
C LEU A 100 0.45 13.93 17.37
N LYS A 101 0.53 13.22 18.49
CA LYS A 101 1.78 12.75 19.09
C LYS A 101 1.76 11.23 19.33
N CYS A 102 2.06 10.47 18.29
CA CYS A 102 2.14 9.00 18.36
C CYS A 102 3.53 8.60 18.85
N TRP A 103 3.63 7.76 19.86
CA TRP A 103 4.92 7.40 20.48
C TRP A 103 5.89 6.66 19.55
N TYR A 104 5.37 5.96 18.56
CA TYR A 104 6.18 5.20 17.57
C TYR A 104 6.43 5.99 16.27
N CYS A 105 6.06 7.26 16.20
CA CYS A 105 6.28 8.03 14.98
C CYS A 105 7.78 8.10 14.68
N TYR A 106 8.15 7.76 13.44
CA TYR A 106 9.54 7.84 13.00
C TYR A 106 9.87 9.18 12.34
N GLU A 107 8.85 10.00 12.04
CA GLU A 107 9.05 11.33 11.46
C GLU A 107 9.54 12.32 12.54
N SER A 108 10.50 13.13 12.18
CA SER A 108 10.95 14.25 13.01
C SER A 108 9.97 15.42 12.83
N HIS A 109 9.22 15.72 13.88
CA HIS A 109 8.26 16.82 13.84
C HIS A 109 8.96 18.17 14.07
N VAL A 110 8.86 19.08 13.10
CA VAL A 110 9.33 20.46 13.20
C VAL A 110 8.10 21.37 13.19
N LYS A 111 7.89 22.10 14.29
CA LYS A 111 6.73 22.98 14.45
C LYS A 111 6.74 24.12 13.45
N ASP A 112 5.54 24.61 13.14
CA ASP A 112 5.30 25.83 12.35
C ASP A 112 5.96 25.80 10.96
N THR A 113 6.19 24.61 10.40
CA THR A 113 6.69 24.45 9.04
C THR A 113 5.54 24.39 8.05
N ILE A 114 5.67 25.10 6.94
CA ILE A 114 4.73 25.10 5.83
C ILE A 114 5.48 25.29 4.51
N MET A 115 5.07 24.58 3.47
CA MET A 115 5.61 24.74 2.12
C MET A 115 5.21 26.11 1.56
N SER A 116 6.21 26.85 1.07
CA SER A 116 5.99 28.15 0.46
C SER A 116 5.48 28.06 -0.97
N GLU A 117 4.85 29.14 -1.46
CA GLU A 117 4.44 29.27 -2.87
C GLU A 117 5.63 29.13 -3.82
N GLU A 118 6.81 29.60 -3.43
CA GLU A 118 8.04 29.45 -4.23
C GLU A 118 8.37 27.97 -4.45
N VAL A 119 8.27 27.14 -3.41
CA VAL A 119 8.53 25.69 -3.53
C VAL A 119 7.45 25.04 -4.40
N MET A 120 6.18 25.38 -4.23
CA MET A 120 5.10 24.89 -5.10
C MET A 120 5.36 25.25 -6.56
N ASN A 121 5.76 26.50 -6.84
CA ASN A 121 6.11 26.95 -8.19
C ASN A 121 7.29 26.18 -8.81
N ARG A 122 8.25 25.74 -8.00
CA ARG A 122 9.35 24.89 -8.46
C ARG A 122 8.84 23.48 -8.84
N ILE A 123 7.85 22.95 -8.12
CA ILE A 123 7.19 21.67 -8.47
C ILE A 123 6.43 21.83 -9.79
N PHE A 124 5.67 22.90 -9.99
CA PHE A 124 4.97 23.18 -11.26
C PHE A 124 5.95 23.20 -12.43
N LYS A 125 7.05 23.95 -12.31
CA LYS A 125 8.10 24.02 -13.35
C LYS A 125 8.75 22.64 -13.61
N LEU A 126 8.95 21.83 -12.59
CA LEU A 126 9.49 20.47 -12.75
C LEU A 126 8.55 19.62 -13.59
N VAL A 127 7.24 19.61 -13.26
CA VAL A 127 6.22 18.83 -13.98
C VAL A 127 6.04 19.36 -15.40
N GLU A 128 5.97 20.68 -15.59
CA GLU A 128 5.88 21.31 -16.91
C GLU A 128 7.04 20.89 -17.83
N ARG A 129 8.27 20.90 -17.32
CA ARG A 129 9.45 20.44 -18.08
C ARG A 129 9.33 18.99 -18.50
N LYS A 130 8.89 18.11 -17.58
CA LYS A 130 8.69 16.68 -17.85
C LYS A 130 7.55 16.40 -18.82
N LEU A 131 6.47 17.21 -18.78
CA LEU A 131 5.37 17.18 -19.76
C LEU A 131 5.88 17.53 -21.15
N LYS A 132 6.62 18.64 -21.30
CA LYS A 132 7.22 19.08 -22.58
C LYS A 132 8.18 18.04 -23.16
N ALA A 133 8.91 17.32 -22.32
CA ALA A 133 9.81 16.24 -22.71
C ALA A 133 9.10 14.88 -22.91
N ASN A 134 7.80 14.80 -22.65
CA ASN A 134 7.00 13.58 -22.70
C ASN A 134 7.59 12.43 -21.88
N GLU A 135 8.08 12.72 -20.66
CA GLU A 135 8.79 11.74 -19.83
C GLU A 135 7.88 10.80 -19.04
N PHE A 136 6.57 11.06 -18.92
CA PHE A 136 5.63 10.23 -18.18
C PHE A 136 4.25 10.21 -18.83
N ASP A 137 3.40 9.21 -18.48
CA ASP A 137 2.01 9.08 -18.93
C ASP A 137 1.01 9.28 -17.78
N SER A 138 1.48 9.08 -16.54
CA SER A 138 0.69 9.31 -15.33
C SER A 138 1.50 10.02 -14.25
N LEU A 139 0.85 10.90 -13.50
CA LEU A 139 1.40 11.54 -12.30
C LEU A 139 0.63 11.08 -11.06
N GLN A 140 1.33 10.43 -10.15
CA GLN A 140 0.89 10.21 -8.78
C GLN A 140 1.47 11.31 -7.89
N LEU A 141 0.61 12.13 -7.30
CA LEU A 141 0.99 13.16 -6.33
C LEU A 141 0.68 12.68 -4.92
N GLY A 142 1.69 12.23 -4.20
CA GLY A 142 1.56 11.80 -2.81
C GLY A 142 1.72 12.94 -1.81
N PHE A 143 0.96 12.92 -0.73
CA PHE A 143 1.11 13.84 0.40
C PHE A 143 1.43 13.04 1.66
N PHE A 144 2.50 13.43 2.35
CA PHE A 144 3.00 12.80 3.57
C PHE A 144 3.66 13.87 4.48
N GLY A 145 4.53 13.44 5.41
CA GLY A 145 5.25 14.33 6.33
C GLY A 145 4.72 14.24 7.75
N GLY A 146 4.55 15.36 8.46
CA GLY A 146 3.88 15.36 9.76
C GLY A 146 2.40 14.97 9.61
N GLU A 147 1.54 15.98 9.37
CA GLU A 147 0.16 15.74 8.92
C GLU A 147 -0.13 16.62 7.71
N PRO A 148 -0.26 16.04 6.52
CA PRO A 148 -0.39 16.82 5.28
C PRO A 148 -1.67 17.63 5.18
N LEU A 149 -2.71 17.29 5.94
CA LEU A 149 -3.98 18.02 5.93
C LEU A 149 -3.98 19.25 6.84
N THR A 150 -2.92 19.50 7.62
CA THR A 150 -2.82 20.70 8.48
C THR A 150 -2.92 21.99 7.64
N ASP A 151 -2.29 22.01 6.47
CA ASP A 151 -2.31 23.14 5.54
C ASP A 151 -2.97 22.77 4.20
N PHE A 152 -4.06 22.00 4.26
CA PHE A 152 -4.72 21.45 3.09
C PHE A 152 -5.12 22.53 2.08
N GLU A 153 -5.87 23.54 2.51
CA GLU A 153 -6.37 24.61 1.62
C GLU A 153 -5.25 25.55 1.10
N LYS A 154 -4.14 25.68 1.85
CA LYS A 154 -3.03 26.54 1.46
C LYS A 154 -2.01 25.84 0.57
N VAL A 155 -1.80 24.53 0.74
CA VAL A 155 -0.73 23.81 0.06
C VAL A 155 -1.26 22.59 -0.70
N ALA A 156 -1.84 21.59 -0.04
CA ALA A 156 -2.12 20.31 -0.68
C ALA A 156 -3.18 20.43 -1.78
N TYR A 157 -4.27 21.13 -1.52
CA TYR A 157 -5.35 21.31 -2.49
C TYR A 157 -4.92 22.15 -3.71
N PRO A 158 -4.37 23.38 -3.58
CA PRO A 158 -3.98 24.17 -4.75
C PRO A 158 -2.87 23.48 -5.56
N LEU A 159 -1.92 22.80 -4.90
CA LEU A 159 -0.89 22.05 -5.58
C LEU A 159 -1.49 20.89 -6.41
N ALA A 160 -2.37 20.09 -5.82
CA ALA A 160 -3.00 18.98 -6.51
C ALA A 160 -3.92 19.45 -7.64
N LYS A 161 -4.73 20.49 -7.42
CA LYS A 161 -5.64 21.04 -8.42
C LYS A 161 -4.90 21.58 -9.65
N THR A 162 -3.84 22.34 -9.43
CA THR A 162 -3.02 22.90 -10.52
C THR A 162 -2.31 21.80 -11.31
N LEU A 163 -1.67 20.84 -10.61
CA LEU A 163 -0.99 19.74 -11.28
C LEU A 163 -1.95 18.81 -12.02
N LYS A 164 -3.14 18.56 -11.47
CA LYS A 164 -4.19 17.82 -12.16
C LYS A 164 -4.54 18.48 -13.50
N ALA A 165 -4.87 19.77 -13.50
CA ALA A 165 -5.18 20.50 -14.71
C ALA A 165 -4.03 20.43 -15.73
N MET A 166 -2.79 20.71 -15.30
CA MET A 166 -1.61 20.62 -16.17
C MET A 166 -1.42 19.27 -16.82
N VAL A 167 -1.67 18.17 -16.08
CA VAL A 167 -1.48 16.79 -16.55
C VAL A 167 -2.60 16.37 -17.48
N GLU A 168 -3.86 16.63 -17.12
CA GLU A 168 -5.05 16.28 -17.89
C GLU A 168 -5.16 17.08 -19.19
N ASP A 169 -4.78 18.36 -19.20
CA ASP A 169 -4.68 19.21 -20.41
C ASP A 169 -3.65 18.66 -21.44
N ASN A 170 -2.72 17.83 -21.00
CA ASN A 170 -1.76 17.11 -21.85
C ASN A 170 -2.17 15.67 -22.16
N ASN A 171 -3.45 15.30 -21.96
CA ASN A 171 -4.00 13.94 -22.16
C ASN A 171 -3.26 12.85 -21.36
N LYS A 172 -2.87 13.16 -20.14
CA LYS A 172 -2.20 12.22 -19.22
C LYS A 172 -3.05 12.01 -17.97
N HIS A 173 -2.74 10.96 -17.21
CA HIS A 173 -3.50 10.57 -16.02
C HIS A 173 -2.95 11.22 -14.76
N PHE A 174 -3.87 11.66 -13.91
CA PHE A 174 -3.52 12.24 -12.61
C PHE A 174 -4.33 11.57 -11.48
N HIS A 175 -3.67 11.30 -10.37
CA HIS A 175 -4.33 11.01 -9.10
C HIS A 175 -3.51 11.54 -7.93
N SER A 176 -4.18 11.90 -6.84
CA SER A 176 -3.54 12.27 -5.59
C SER A 176 -3.62 11.13 -4.57
N PHE A 177 -2.67 11.09 -3.63
CA PHE A 177 -2.61 10.08 -2.58
C PHE A 177 -2.24 10.72 -1.25
N PHE A 178 -3.06 10.51 -0.23
CA PHE A 178 -2.85 11.08 1.10
C PHE A 178 -2.52 9.99 2.12
N VAL A 179 -1.33 10.07 2.70
CA VAL A 179 -1.00 9.32 3.91
C VAL A 179 -1.26 10.26 5.07
N THR A 180 -2.38 10.09 5.73
CA THR A 180 -2.88 10.99 6.76
C THR A 180 -3.32 10.24 8.01
N ASN A 181 -3.34 10.93 9.13
CA ASN A 181 -3.98 10.38 10.34
C ASN A 181 -5.52 10.47 10.27
N GLY A 182 -6.08 11.20 9.31
CA GLY A 182 -7.51 11.33 9.04
C GLY A 182 -8.26 12.26 10.01
N SER A 183 -7.63 12.74 11.07
CA SER A 183 -8.33 13.49 12.14
C SER A 183 -8.75 14.91 11.74
N LEU A 184 -8.25 15.44 10.64
CA LEU A 184 -8.57 16.77 10.13
C LEU A 184 -9.60 16.78 9.00
N ILE A 185 -10.05 15.62 8.53
CA ILE A 185 -11.04 15.52 7.47
C ILE A 185 -12.40 15.94 7.99
N THR A 186 -13.00 16.91 7.34
CA THR A 186 -14.30 17.51 7.69
C THR A 186 -15.23 17.51 6.49
N PRO A 187 -16.57 17.63 6.69
CA PRO A 187 -17.51 17.73 5.58
C PRO A 187 -17.20 18.87 4.61
N LYS A 188 -16.60 19.96 5.07
CA LYS A 188 -16.20 21.12 4.24
C LYS A 188 -15.09 20.77 3.24
N MET A 189 -14.24 19.80 3.56
CA MET A 189 -13.15 19.37 2.69
C MET A 189 -13.61 18.42 1.57
N ILE A 190 -14.74 17.73 1.74
CA ILE A 190 -15.19 16.70 0.80
C ILE A 190 -15.34 17.22 -0.63
N PRO A 191 -15.99 18.39 -0.90
CA PRO A 191 -16.07 18.91 -2.26
C PRO A 191 -14.69 19.16 -2.89
N LEU A 192 -13.76 19.73 -2.13
CA LEU A 192 -12.41 20.01 -2.59
C LEU A 192 -11.59 18.74 -2.86
N LEU A 193 -11.74 17.73 -1.98
CA LEU A 193 -11.10 16.44 -2.17
C LEU A 193 -11.59 15.74 -3.44
N LYS A 194 -12.90 15.77 -3.75
CA LYS A 194 -13.45 15.19 -4.99
C LYS A 194 -12.81 15.78 -6.26
N GLU A 195 -12.43 17.07 -6.25
CA GLU A 195 -11.84 17.72 -7.41
C GLU A 195 -10.44 17.19 -7.77
N ILE A 196 -9.74 16.53 -6.86
CA ILE A 196 -8.33 16.16 -7.00
C ILE A 196 -8.06 14.65 -7.09
N ASN A 197 -9.08 13.84 -7.38
CA ASN A 197 -8.99 12.38 -7.56
C ASN A 197 -8.19 11.70 -6.43
N PRO A 198 -8.64 11.76 -5.17
CA PRO A 198 -7.85 11.34 -4.03
C PRO A 198 -7.92 9.82 -3.80
N TYR A 199 -6.79 9.27 -3.34
CA TYR A 199 -6.70 8.00 -2.63
C TYR A 199 -6.17 8.25 -1.23
N PHE A 200 -6.50 7.39 -0.28
CA PHE A 200 -6.13 7.60 1.12
C PHE A 200 -5.49 6.36 1.76
N GLN A 201 -4.50 6.61 2.59
CA GLN A 201 -4.08 5.68 3.63
C GLN A 201 -4.33 6.35 4.98
N ILE A 202 -5.22 5.76 5.78
CA ILE A 202 -5.53 6.23 7.13
C ILE A 202 -5.12 5.17 8.15
N THR A 203 -4.53 5.60 9.28
CA THR A 203 -3.99 4.69 10.28
C THR A 203 -4.90 4.55 11.49
N LEU A 204 -5.19 3.29 11.87
CA LEU A 204 -5.75 2.90 13.16
C LEU A 204 -4.77 2.02 13.94
N ASP A 205 -4.85 2.06 15.26
CA ASP A 205 -3.98 1.29 16.15
C ASP A 205 -4.77 0.36 17.09
N GLY A 206 -5.70 -0.41 16.52
CA GLY A 206 -6.49 -1.37 17.26
C GLY A 206 -7.83 -0.83 17.77
N SER A 207 -8.31 -1.37 18.89
CA SER A 207 -9.56 -0.96 19.53
C SER A 207 -9.55 0.53 19.90
N LYS A 208 -10.73 1.10 20.13
CA LYS A 208 -10.90 2.50 20.53
C LYS A 208 -10.04 2.86 21.75
N GLU A 209 -10.07 2.01 22.76
CA GLU A 209 -9.32 2.21 24.01
C GLU A 209 -7.81 2.19 23.78
N ARG A 210 -7.34 1.28 22.92
CA ARG A 210 -5.92 1.18 22.58
C ARG A 210 -5.47 2.33 21.71
N HIS A 211 -6.21 2.62 20.66
CA HIS A 211 -5.92 3.71 19.73
C HIS A 211 -5.79 5.05 20.48
N ASN A 212 -6.73 5.35 21.37
CA ASN A 212 -6.76 6.59 22.12
C ASN A 212 -5.63 6.73 23.18
N LYS A 213 -4.86 5.66 23.47
CA LYS A 213 -3.63 5.71 24.27
C LYS A 213 -2.39 5.97 23.40
N ILE A 214 -2.50 5.72 22.10
CA ILE A 214 -1.36 5.77 21.17
C ILE A 214 -1.39 7.04 20.33
N ARG A 215 -2.55 7.36 19.75
CA ARG A 215 -2.75 8.48 18.80
C ARG A 215 -3.62 9.55 19.46
N ILE A 216 -2.97 10.47 20.14
CA ILE A 216 -3.63 11.53 20.89
C ILE A 216 -3.33 12.89 20.29
N TRP A 217 -4.24 13.84 20.47
CA TRP A 217 -4.03 15.22 20.07
C TRP A 217 -2.84 15.84 20.79
N LYS A 218 -2.00 16.62 20.08
CA LYS A 218 -0.93 17.40 20.71
C LYS A 218 -1.45 18.48 21.64
N LYS A 219 -2.60 19.04 21.33
CA LYS A 219 -3.16 20.23 22.02
C LYS A 219 -3.67 19.95 23.44
N ASP A 220 -4.27 18.77 23.67
CA ASP A 220 -5.02 18.48 24.89
C ASP A 220 -4.96 17.02 25.36
N ASP A 221 -4.13 16.19 24.73
CA ASP A 221 -4.04 14.74 24.97
C ASP A 221 -5.37 13.98 24.78
N GLY A 222 -6.31 14.59 24.05
CA GLY A 222 -7.64 14.04 23.81
C GLY A 222 -7.64 12.83 22.87
N PRO A 223 -8.77 12.06 22.87
CA PRO A 223 -8.97 10.91 22.03
C PRO A 223 -9.19 11.29 20.56
N THR A 224 -8.78 10.41 19.62
CA THR A 224 -8.91 10.67 18.18
C THR A 224 -9.70 9.60 17.43
N TYR A 225 -9.99 8.45 18.03
CA TYR A 225 -10.59 7.30 17.35
C TYR A 225 -11.90 7.62 16.63
N ASP A 226 -12.87 8.19 17.34
CA ASP A 226 -14.20 8.47 16.76
C ASP A 226 -14.12 9.46 15.59
N THR A 227 -13.24 10.46 15.70
CA THR A 227 -12.99 11.43 14.63
C THR A 227 -12.44 10.74 13.39
N ILE A 228 -11.50 9.81 13.57
CA ILE A 228 -10.87 9.09 12.46
C ILE A 228 -11.84 8.09 11.84
N ILE A 229 -12.63 7.34 12.62
CA ILE A 229 -13.67 6.45 12.08
C ILE A 229 -14.74 7.24 11.31
N SER A 230 -15.13 8.42 11.80
CA SER A 230 -16.03 9.30 11.08
C SER A 230 -15.45 9.75 9.73
N ALA A 231 -14.17 10.09 9.69
CA ALA A 231 -13.46 10.44 8.44
C ALA A 231 -13.40 9.26 7.46
N VAL A 232 -13.10 8.05 7.95
CA VAL A 232 -13.10 6.82 7.14
C VAL A 232 -14.48 6.61 6.50
N LYS A 233 -15.57 6.69 7.29
CA LYS A 233 -16.93 6.55 6.79
C LYS A 233 -17.27 7.64 5.77
N MET A 234 -16.91 8.88 6.04
CA MET A 234 -17.16 10.01 5.15
C MET A 234 -16.47 9.83 3.78
N ILE A 235 -15.22 9.42 3.76
CA ILE A 235 -14.48 9.16 2.51
C ILE A 235 -15.17 8.04 1.71
N THR A 236 -15.50 6.93 2.36
CA THR A 236 -16.03 5.74 1.72
C THR A 236 -17.48 5.89 1.26
N THR A 237 -18.25 6.84 1.82
CA THR A 237 -19.65 7.09 1.44
C THR A 237 -19.83 8.31 0.55
N GLU A 238 -19.02 9.37 0.76
CA GLU A 238 -19.24 10.63 0.06
C GLU A 238 -18.27 10.86 -1.10
N ILE A 239 -17.05 10.30 -1.06
CA ILE A 239 -16.07 10.47 -2.15
C ILE A 239 -16.07 9.27 -3.09
N TYR A 240 -16.15 8.04 -2.55
CA TYR A 240 -16.10 6.83 -3.35
C TYR A 240 -17.23 6.75 -4.37
N ASN A 241 -16.88 6.40 -5.60
CA ASN A 241 -17.80 6.12 -6.71
C ASN A 241 -17.20 4.99 -7.56
N GLU A 242 -17.93 3.88 -7.74
CA GLU A 242 -17.48 2.70 -8.49
C GLU A 242 -17.16 3.00 -9.97
N GLU A 243 -17.80 4.02 -10.57
CA GLU A 243 -17.53 4.42 -11.95
C GLU A 243 -16.17 5.11 -12.11
N GLN A 244 -15.73 5.81 -11.06
CA GLN A 244 -14.46 6.55 -11.04
C GLN A 244 -13.30 5.71 -10.48
N TYR A 245 -13.57 4.87 -9.46
CA TYR A 245 -12.55 4.13 -8.74
C TYR A 245 -12.70 2.63 -8.97
N ASN A 246 -11.78 2.05 -9.72
CA ASN A 246 -11.70 0.60 -9.99
C ASN A 246 -11.00 -0.20 -8.90
N ILE A 247 -10.44 0.47 -7.89
CA ILE A 247 -9.80 -0.09 -6.70
C ILE A 247 -10.31 0.64 -5.45
N PRO A 248 -10.15 0.09 -4.25
CA PRO A 248 -10.53 0.77 -3.01
C PRO A 248 -9.89 2.16 -2.89
N ILE A 249 -10.73 3.18 -2.63
CA ILE A 249 -10.26 4.56 -2.45
C ILE A 249 -9.44 4.74 -1.17
N LEU A 250 -9.69 3.87 -0.16
CA LEU A 250 -9.06 3.96 1.15
C LEU A 250 -8.37 2.66 1.53
N THR A 251 -7.11 2.77 1.96
CA THR A 251 -6.42 1.72 2.69
C THR A 251 -6.43 2.05 4.18
N LEU A 252 -7.14 1.25 4.95
CA LEU A 252 -7.10 1.33 6.41
C LEU A 252 -5.84 0.59 6.90
N ARG A 253 -4.83 1.35 7.28
CA ARG A 253 -3.59 0.79 7.82
C ARG A 253 -3.74 0.56 9.32
N ILE A 254 -3.60 -0.68 9.74
CA ILE A 254 -3.63 -1.07 11.15
C ILE A 254 -2.20 -1.37 11.59
N ASN A 255 -1.62 -0.48 12.40
CA ASN A 255 -0.34 -0.76 13.03
C ASN A 255 -0.58 -1.64 14.25
N TYR A 256 0.19 -2.73 14.36
CA TYR A 256 -0.04 -3.72 15.40
C TYR A 256 1.21 -4.11 16.18
N ASP A 257 0.99 -4.47 17.41
CA ASP A 257 1.77 -5.33 18.29
C ASP A 257 0.88 -6.46 18.82
N ASN A 258 1.37 -7.29 19.74
CA ASN A 258 0.59 -8.40 20.31
C ASN A 258 -0.68 -7.91 21.00
N GLN A 259 -0.62 -6.78 21.71
CA GLN A 259 -1.78 -6.23 22.40
C GLN A 259 -2.83 -5.75 21.41
N THR A 260 -2.43 -5.05 20.36
CA THR A 260 -3.33 -4.62 19.29
C THR A 260 -4.05 -5.80 18.66
N LEU A 261 -3.32 -6.89 18.33
CA LEU A 261 -3.92 -8.07 17.70
C LEU A 261 -4.96 -8.78 18.58
N LYS A 262 -4.80 -8.75 19.91
CA LYS A 262 -5.76 -9.34 20.85
C LYS A 262 -7.11 -8.61 20.87
N GLU A 263 -7.12 -7.32 20.57
CA GLU A 263 -8.30 -6.45 20.68
C GLU A 263 -8.86 -6.00 19.32
N ILE A 264 -8.20 -6.36 18.21
CA ILE A 264 -8.46 -5.77 16.89
C ILE A 264 -9.85 -6.07 16.33
N ASN A 265 -10.46 -7.19 16.71
CA ASN A 265 -11.77 -7.57 16.20
C ASN A 265 -12.87 -6.54 16.56
N ASN A 266 -12.68 -5.72 17.59
CA ASN A 266 -13.60 -4.64 17.95
C ASN A 266 -13.71 -3.59 16.82
N VAL A 267 -12.65 -3.42 16.01
CA VAL A 267 -12.66 -2.51 14.86
C VAL A 267 -13.64 -2.98 13.79
N LEU A 268 -13.85 -4.29 13.64
CA LEU A 268 -14.80 -4.85 12.65
C LEU A 268 -16.23 -4.36 12.86
N ASP A 269 -16.64 -4.18 14.12
CA ASP A 269 -17.98 -3.67 14.44
C ASP A 269 -18.15 -2.20 14.03
N ASP A 270 -17.07 -1.40 14.15
CA ASP A 270 -17.10 0.02 13.82
C ASP A 270 -17.10 0.31 12.32
N ILE A 271 -16.61 -0.66 11.51
CA ILE A 271 -16.49 -0.54 10.04
C ILE A 271 -17.41 -1.52 9.28
N LYS A 272 -18.30 -2.23 9.98
CA LYS A 272 -19.17 -3.28 9.37
C LYS A 272 -20.12 -2.78 8.29
N ASP A 273 -20.51 -1.53 8.37
CA ASP A 273 -21.43 -0.84 7.46
C ASP A 273 -20.75 -0.19 6.24
N ILE A 274 -19.43 -0.22 6.17
CA ILE A 274 -18.67 0.32 5.03
C ILE A 274 -18.72 -0.65 3.84
N ASP A 275 -18.95 -0.11 2.64
CA ASP A 275 -18.86 -0.89 1.40
C ASP A 275 -17.47 -1.47 1.23
N ARG A 276 -17.40 -2.80 1.05
CA ARG A 276 -16.14 -3.56 0.91
C ARG A 276 -15.33 -3.21 -0.33
N LYS A 277 -15.96 -2.65 -1.36
CA LYS A 277 -15.28 -2.19 -2.56
C LYS A 277 -14.53 -0.88 -2.35
N SER A 278 -14.99 -0.04 -1.41
CA SER A 278 -14.39 1.27 -1.15
C SER A 278 -13.16 1.23 -0.26
N ILE A 279 -12.93 0.14 0.48
CA ILE A 279 -11.90 0.04 1.51
C ILE A 279 -11.07 -1.24 1.39
N SER A 280 -9.76 -1.12 1.55
CA SER A 280 -8.84 -2.23 1.81
C SER A 280 -8.22 -2.11 3.20
N VAL A 281 -7.75 -3.20 3.75
CA VAL A 281 -7.08 -3.21 5.07
C VAL A 281 -5.65 -3.70 4.92
N HIS A 282 -4.72 -2.98 5.55
CA HIS A 282 -3.30 -3.33 5.59
C HIS A 282 -2.82 -3.42 7.03
N PHE A 283 -2.22 -4.55 7.40
CA PHE A 283 -1.65 -4.74 8.72
C PHE A 283 -0.14 -4.51 8.69
N GLU A 284 0.35 -3.61 9.54
CA GLU A 284 1.78 -3.30 9.62
C GLU A 284 2.27 -3.42 11.06
N ARG A 285 3.38 -4.12 11.23
CA ARG A 285 3.97 -4.29 12.55
C ARG A 285 4.62 -2.99 13.02
N VAL A 286 4.41 -2.63 14.28
CA VAL A 286 5.15 -1.54 14.93
C VAL A 286 6.59 -2.02 15.18
N TRP A 287 7.52 -1.58 14.33
CA TRP A 287 8.90 -2.06 14.34
C TRP A 287 9.73 -1.49 15.48
N GLN A 288 9.28 -0.42 16.15
CA GLN A 288 9.92 0.14 17.35
C GLN A 288 9.74 -0.76 18.58
N THR A 289 8.84 -1.73 18.53
CA THR A 289 8.75 -2.76 19.56
C THR A 289 9.93 -3.72 19.44
N LYS A 290 10.72 -3.85 20.51
CA LYS A 290 11.95 -4.67 20.54
C LYS A 290 11.71 -6.20 20.53
N HIS A 291 10.46 -6.64 20.52
CA HIS A 291 10.13 -8.06 20.54
C HIS A 291 10.32 -8.68 19.16
N LEU A 292 11.01 -9.83 19.11
CA LEU A 292 11.06 -10.66 17.93
C LEU A 292 9.65 -11.15 17.60
N VAL A 293 9.39 -11.41 16.31
CA VAL A 293 8.16 -12.08 15.90
C VAL A 293 8.19 -13.50 16.45
N ASP A 294 7.34 -13.78 17.41
CA ASP A 294 7.17 -15.11 18.01
C ASP A 294 5.98 -15.85 17.40
N LYS A 295 5.83 -17.11 17.80
CA LYS A 295 4.75 -17.97 17.30
C LYS A 295 3.37 -17.44 17.71
N GLU A 296 3.24 -16.88 18.93
CA GLU A 296 2.00 -16.27 19.42
C GLU A 296 1.56 -15.13 18.49
N GLN A 297 2.47 -14.21 18.16
CA GLN A 297 2.19 -13.07 17.29
C GLN A 297 1.77 -13.53 15.89
N GLN A 298 2.43 -14.56 15.34
CA GLN A 298 2.07 -15.12 14.04
C GLN A 298 0.67 -15.74 14.03
N GLU A 299 0.32 -16.49 15.09
CA GLU A 299 -1.01 -17.09 15.24
C GLU A 299 -2.09 -16.00 15.41
N LEU A 300 -1.85 -14.98 16.22
CA LEU A 300 -2.76 -13.85 16.41
C LEU A 300 -3.00 -13.12 15.08
N LEU A 301 -1.92 -12.80 14.36
CA LEU A 301 -2.03 -12.14 13.05
C LEU A 301 -2.81 -13.00 12.05
N CYS A 302 -2.49 -14.29 11.97
CA CYS A 302 -3.20 -15.22 11.07
C CYS A 302 -4.70 -15.29 11.38
N ASN A 303 -5.08 -15.34 12.67
CA ASN A 303 -6.48 -15.36 13.08
C ASN A 303 -7.17 -14.01 12.78
N THR A 304 -6.49 -12.91 13.01
CA THR A 304 -6.95 -11.56 12.65
C THR A 304 -7.23 -11.46 11.14
N LEU A 305 -6.26 -11.82 10.30
CA LEU A 305 -6.44 -11.79 8.84
C LEU A 305 -7.64 -12.62 8.40
N LYS A 306 -7.81 -13.84 8.97
CA LYS A 306 -8.98 -14.68 8.70
C LYS A 306 -10.30 -14.03 9.10
N SER A 307 -10.35 -13.33 10.23
CA SER A 307 -11.56 -12.62 10.69
C SER A 307 -11.95 -11.50 9.73
N PHE A 308 -10.99 -10.69 9.29
CA PHE A 308 -11.24 -9.61 8.32
C PHE A 308 -11.66 -10.15 6.95
N ILE A 309 -10.99 -11.20 6.44
CA ILE A 309 -11.37 -11.87 5.18
C ILE A 309 -12.79 -12.45 5.27
N LYS A 310 -13.15 -13.13 6.37
CA LYS A 310 -14.51 -13.66 6.60
C LYS A 310 -15.56 -12.56 6.66
N SER A 311 -15.19 -11.37 7.12
CA SER A 311 -16.05 -10.17 7.13
C SER A 311 -16.11 -9.47 5.76
N GLY A 312 -15.46 -10.05 4.72
CA GLY A 312 -15.50 -9.58 3.34
C GLY A 312 -14.48 -8.49 3.00
N PHE A 313 -13.57 -8.12 3.91
CA PHE A 313 -12.56 -7.12 3.63
C PHE A 313 -11.44 -7.65 2.73
N TYR A 314 -11.04 -6.85 1.75
CA TYR A 314 -9.82 -7.08 0.99
C TYR A 314 -8.60 -6.73 1.84
N ILE A 315 -7.69 -7.70 2.00
CA ILE A 315 -6.45 -7.52 2.76
C ILE A 315 -5.31 -7.18 1.80
N ASN A 316 -4.88 -5.94 1.86
CA ASN A 316 -3.71 -5.46 1.11
C ASN A 316 -2.43 -5.70 1.93
N GLN A 317 -2.04 -6.97 2.10
CA GLN A 317 -0.87 -7.34 2.94
C GLN A 317 0.46 -7.30 2.18
N GLY A 318 0.45 -6.81 0.96
CA GLY A 318 1.57 -6.99 0.05
C GLY A 318 1.71 -8.47 -0.35
N CYS A 319 2.05 -8.74 -1.57
CA CYS A 319 2.18 -10.12 -2.03
C CYS A 319 3.40 -10.79 -1.40
N PHE A 320 3.28 -12.10 -1.15
CA PHE A 320 4.41 -12.97 -0.85
C PHE A 320 5.26 -13.28 -2.10
N GLY A 321 4.81 -12.77 -3.26
CA GLY A 321 5.51 -12.89 -4.52
C GLY A 321 6.72 -11.99 -4.65
N ILE A 322 7.51 -12.23 -5.68
CA ILE A 322 8.66 -11.41 -6.03
C ILE A 322 8.17 -10.04 -6.48
N LYS A 323 8.67 -8.99 -5.83
CA LYS A 323 8.42 -7.60 -6.23
C LYS A 323 9.42 -7.17 -7.29
N ASN A 324 8.97 -6.42 -8.28
CA ASN A 324 9.87 -5.85 -9.30
C ASN A 324 10.84 -4.85 -8.67
N VAL A 325 10.37 -4.04 -7.72
CA VAL A 325 11.20 -3.16 -6.87
C VAL A 325 10.73 -3.30 -5.43
N SER A 326 11.66 -3.21 -4.49
CA SER A 326 11.34 -3.31 -3.06
C SER A 326 10.81 -2.00 -2.49
N CYS A 327 11.27 -0.88 -3.05
CA CYS A 327 10.94 0.47 -2.57
C CYS A 327 10.88 1.45 -3.76
N PRO A 328 9.93 2.40 -3.77
CA PRO A 328 9.90 3.46 -4.79
C PRO A 328 11.23 4.23 -4.92
N ALA A 329 12.03 4.31 -3.85
CA ALA A 329 13.35 4.93 -3.89
C ALA A 329 14.33 4.30 -4.89
N GLU A 330 14.08 3.07 -5.35
CA GLU A 330 14.87 2.39 -6.39
C GLU A 330 14.53 2.89 -7.80
N THR A 331 13.35 3.52 -8.00
CA THR A 331 12.90 3.97 -9.32
C THR A 331 13.39 5.37 -9.65
N THR A 332 13.74 5.64 -10.90
CA THR A 332 14.16 6.98 -11.35
C THR A 332 13.01 7.98 -11.38
N SER A 333 11.79 7.50 -11.44
CA SER A 333 10.56 8.29 -11.52
C SER A 333 9.99 8.74 -10.16
N PHE A 334 10.61 8.36 -9.03
CA PHE A 334 10.18 8.73 -7.70
C PHE A 334 11.04 9.87 -7.12
N ILE A 335 10.38 10.85 -6.51
CA ILE A 335 11.04 11.96 -5.81
C ILE A 335 10.21 12.42 -4.61
N ILE A 336 10.88 12.79 -3.53
CA ILE A 336 10.27 13.44 -2.37
C ILE A 336 10.68 14.90 -2.36
N VAL A 337 9.70 15.80 -2.22
CA VAL A 337 9.90 17.25 -2.08
C VAL A 337 9.46 17.65 -0.68
N ASN A 338 10.40 18.10 0.14
CA ASN A 338 10.11 18.58 1.49
C ASN A 338 9.58 20.03 1.46
N TYR A 339 8.93 20.48 2.54
CA TYR A 339 8.36 21.81 2.68
C TYR A 339 9.36 22.94 2.35
N ASN A 340 10.65 22.74 2.61
CA ASN A 340 11.72 23.70 2.34
C ASN A 340 12.33 23.58 0.94
N GLY A 341 11.78 22.72 0.07
CA GLY A 341 12.24 22.49 -1.29
C GLY A 341 13.43 21.54 -1.43
N LEU A 342 13.92 20.94 -0.35
CA LEU A 342 14.92 19.89 -0.42
C LEU A 342 14.34 18.61 -1.01
N LEU A 343 15.17 17.91 -1.77
CA LEU A 343 14.78 16.69 -2.49
C LEU A 343 15.39 15.46 -1.82
N TYR A 344 14.56 14.42 -1.67
CA TYR A 344 14.97 13.15 -1.08
C TYR A 344 14.51 11.97 -1.91
N ARG A 345 15.14 10.82 -1.67
CA ARG A 345 14.79 9.54 -2.30
C ARG A 345 14.13 8.56 -1.33
N CYS A 346 14.16 8.82 -0.05
CA CYS A 346 13.64 7.94 0.98
C CYS A 346 12.99 8.74 2.10
N ASN A 347 11.81 8.31 2.54
CA ASN A 347 11.09 8.89 3.67
C ASN A 347 11.40 8.22 5.02
N GLY A 348 12.17 7.14 5.03
CA GLY A 348 12.55 6.40 6.24
C GLY A 348 13.81 6.89 6.95
N ARG A 349 14.37 8.01 6.53
CA ARG A 349 15.51 8.66 7.20
C ARG A 349 15.03 9.99 7.77
N THR A 350 15.51 10.33 8.96
CA THR A 350 15.34 11.66 9.55
C THR A 350 15.73 12.72 8.53
N LEU A 351 14.74 13.45 8.08
CA LEU A 351 14.88 14.58 7.19
C LEU A 351 15.31 15.80 7.99
#